data_f59513ab3e2198f536271a046418233f
#
_entry.id   f59513ab3e2198f536271a046418233f
#
_cell.length_a   1.000
_cell.length_b   1.000
_cell.length_c   1.000
_cell.angle_alpha   90.00
_cell.angle_beta   90.00
_cell.angle_gamma   90.00
#
_symmetry.space_group_name_H-M   'P 1'
#
loop_
_entity.id
_entity.type
_entity.pdbx_description
1 polymer ?
#
loop_
_entity_poly.entity_id
_entity_poly.type
_entity_poly.pdbx_seq_one_letter_code
_entity_poly.pdbx_strand_id
1 'polypeptide(L)'
;MAAHLKILIVTDAWKPQVNGVVRTLEVLGQDLTDLGHTVRYATPQGRFTVPMPTYPEIRLALFPRAMLEKEIRAFAPDAVHIATEGTLGLSARAICIKYGIQFSTSFHTRFPEYVKARFPFVPLELVYRWLRWFHGPAQSMMVATESLRRELESHGFHHLRIWSRGVDVDRFHPMSGAHLPYDAPIWLYVGRVAVEKNIEDFLALDLPGTKLVVGDGPAKATLSEKYPEVQFLGALSGEELVKTYAASTVFVFPSRTDTFGLVLLEALACDVPVAAYPVPGPLDVVGNAPVGVLDEDLRKACLGALEIARSPQSPTPREFALGHSWRACTLQFLRNILVEPDLD
;
A
#
# COMPACT_ATOMS: atom_id res chain seq x y z
N MET A 1 12.02 -22.19 -17.22
CA MET A 1 12.41 -21.77 -15.87
C MET A 1 12.91 -20.32 -16.00
N ALA A 2 12.39 -19.38 -15.19
CA ALA A 2 12.92 -18.02 -15.19
C ALA A 2 14.38 -18.04 -14.74
N ALA A 3 15.23 -17.20 -15.35
CA ALA A 3 16.63 -17.10 -14.98
C ALA A 3 16.77 -16.66 -13.51
N HIS A 4 17.72 -17.24 -12.77
CA HIS A 4 18.06 -16.81 -11.42
C HIS A 4 18.66 -15.40 -11.47
N LEU A 5 18.13 -14.47 -10.69
CA LEU A 5 18.58 -13.08 -10.63
C LEU A 5 19.14 -12.74 -9.25
N LYS A 6 20.17 -11.90 -9.23
CA LYS A 6 20.64 -11.18 -8.04
C LYS A 6 19.99 -9.80 -8.01
N ILE A 7 19.10 -9.56 -7.08
CA ILE A 7 18.33 -8.32 -6.99
C ILE A 7 18.79 -7.54 -5.76
N LEU A 8 19.19 -6.29 -5.96
CA LEU A 8 19.54 -5.37 -4.88
C LEU A 8 18.40 -4.36 -4.70
N ILE A 9 17.81 -4.33 -3.51
CA ILE A 9 16.79 -3.36 -3.10
C ILE A 9 17.43 -2.33 -2.19
N VAL A 10 17.42 -1.06 -2.59
CA VAL A 10 17.96 0.07 -1.82
C VAL A 10 16.82 0.86 -1.22
N THR A 11 16.82 1.05 0.10
CA THR A 11 15.75 1.76 0.81
C THR A 11 16.25 2.45 2.06
N ASP A 12 15.74 3.68 2.32
CA ASP A 12 15.92 4.40 3.59
C ASP A 12 14.81 4.04 4.60
N ALA A 13 13.69 3.46 4.11
CA ALA A 13 12.60 2.95 4.95
C ALA A 13 12.85 1.48 5.30
N TRP A 14 13.24 1.21 6.56
CA TRP A 14 13.52 -0.14 7.05
C TRP A 14 13.24 -0.26 8.54
N LYS A 15 13.30 -1.49 9.06
CA LYS A 15 13.16 -1.76 10.51
C LYS A 15 14.04 -0.83 11.35
N PRO A 16 13.59 -0.36 12.52
CA PRO A 16 12.37 -0.76 13.24
C PRO A 16 11.08 -0.04 12.81
N GLN A 17 11.06 0.71 11.70
CA GLN A 17 9.86 1.35 11.20
C GLN A 17 8.79 0.32 10.86
N VAL A 18 7.55 0.59 11.27
CA VAL A 18 6.37 -0.19 10.92
C VAL A 18 5.49 0.66 10.00
N ASN A 19 5.66 0.47 8.70
CA ASN A 19 4.88 1.17 7.68
C ASN A 19 4.68 0.31 6.42
N GLY A 20 3.80 0.75 5.53
CA GLY A 20 3.43 0.01 4.32
C GLY A 20 4.59 -0.24 3.37
N VAL A 21 5.61 0.65 3.32
CA VAL A 21 6.80 0.47 2.46
C VAL A 21 7.64 -0.68 2.96
N VAL A 22 7.96 -0.69 4.26
CA VAL A 22 8.76 -1.76 4.89
C VAL A 22 8.07 -3.11 4.68
N ARG A 23 6.76 -3.20 5.00
CA ARG A 23 5.99 -4.44 4.82
C ARG A 23 6.00 -4.91 3.36
N THR A 24 5.79 -4.00 2.41
CA THR A 24 5.81 -4.33 0.98
C THR A 24 7.15 -4.90 0.55
N LEU A 25 8.25 -4.27 0.96
CA LEU A 25 9.60 -4.70 0.59
C LEU A 25 9.99 -6.03 1.26
N GLU A 26 9.57 -6.27 2.50
CA GLU A 26 9.81 -7.56 3.19
C GLU A 26 9.11 -8.71 2.49
N VAL A 27 7.80 -8.55 2.20
CA VAL A 27 7.03 -9.59 1.50
C VAL A 27 7.58 -9.82 0.09
N LEU A 28 7.89 -8.73 -0.64
CA LEU A 28 8.53 -8.83 -1.95
C LEU A 28 9.82 -9.64 -1.91
N GLY A 29 10.70 -9.37 -0.94
CA GLY A 29 11.97 -10.07 -0.85
C GLY A 29 11.82 -11.54 -0.48
N GLN A 30 10.87 -11.87 0.40
CA GLN A 30 10.55 -13.26 0.70
C GLN A 30 10.03 -14.00 -0.54
N ASP A 31 9.03 -13.45 -1.21
CA ASP A 31 8.46 -14.04 -2.43
C ASP A 31 9.49 -14.20 -3.56
N LEU A 32 10.39 -13.21 -3.74
CA LEU A 32 11.48 -13.30 -4.71
C LEU A 32 12.46 -14.44 -4.36
N THR A 33 12.73 -14.62 -3.08
CA THR A 33 13.59 -15.72 -2.59
C THR A 33 12.92 -17.07 -2.81
N ASP A 34 11.63 -17.18 -2.54
CA ASP A 34 10.82 -18.38 -2.78
C ASP A 34 10.70 -18.72 -4.28
N LEU A 35 10.84 -17.69 -5.15
CA LEU A 35 10.95 -17.85 -6.61
C LEU A 35 12.34 -18.29 -7.08
N GLY A 36 13.32 -18.41 -6.16
CA GLY A 36 14.67 -18.84 -6.47
C GLY A 36 15.63 -17.70 -6.84
N HIS A 37 15.27 -16.43 -6.61
CA HIS A 37 16.17 -15.29 -6.80
C HIS A 37 17.01 -15.02 -5.54
N THR A 38 18.17 -14.36 -5.70
CA THR A 38 18.98 -13.88 -4.57
C THR A 38 18.69 -12.42 -4.32
N VAL A 39 18.11 -12.09 -3.16
CA VAL A 39 17.77 -10.71 -2.77
C VAL A 39 18.73 -10.18 -1.71
N ARG A 40 19.22 -8.95 -1.90
CA ARG A 40 19.92 -8.18 -0.88
C ARG A 40 19.26 -6.83 -0.69
N TYR A 41 19.35 -6.35 0.56
CA TYR A 41 18.86 -5.02 0.95
C TYR A 41 20.04 -4.13 1.32
N ALA A 42 20.07 -2.92 0.78
CA ALA A 42 20.91 -1.84 1.26
C ALA A 42 20.03 -0.88 2.07
N THR A 43 20.17 -0.91 3.38
CA THR A 43 19.30 -0.22 4.36
C THR A 43 20.13 0.66 5.29
N PRO A 44 19.51 1.53 6.12
CA PRO A 44 20.22 2.30 7.15
C PRO A 44 20.86 1.44 8.24
N GLN A 45 20.45 0.18 8.41
CA GLN A 45 21.01 -0.71 9.43
C GLN A 45 22.51 -0.94 9.21
N GLY A 46 23.27 -0.91 10.31
CA GLY A 46 24.73 -1.07 10.27
C GLY A 46 25.51 0.14 9.72
N ARG A 47 24.81 1.29 9.51
CA ARG A 47 25.41 2.55 9.05
C ARG A 47 25.32 3.64 10.11
N PHE A 48 26.17 4.65 10.02
CA PHE A 48 25.96 5.88 10.79
C PHE A 48 24.72 6.59 10.28
N THR A 49 23.76 6.87 11.17
CA THR A 49 22.49 7.47 10.81
C THR A 49 22.13 8.63 11.70
N VAL A 50 21.39 9.58 11.15
CA VAL A 50 20.74 10.67 11.90
C VAL A 50 19.23 10.57 11.75
N PRO A 51 18.43 10.99 12.75
CA PRO A 51 17.01 11.07 12.59
C PRO A 51 16.64 12.14 11.57
N MET A 52 15.61 11.87 10.75
CA MET A 52 15.05 12.89 9.89
C MET A 52 14.35 13.97 10.74
N PRO A 53 14.58 15.28 10.49
CA PRO A 53 14.13 16.35 11.38
C PRO A 53 12.63 16.37 11.70
N THR A 54 11.80 15.86 10.80
CA THR A 54 10.33 15.88 10.97
C THR A 54 9.73 14.50 11.26
N TYR A 55 10.53 13.44 11.10
CA TYR A 55 10.14 12.03 11.32
C TYR A 55 11.35 11.30 11.93
N PRO A 56 11.57 11.44 13.23
CA PRO A 56 12.78 10.91 13.90
C PRO A 56 12.88 9.39 13.83
N GLU A 57 11.78 8.71 13.57
CA GLU A 57 11.72 7.27 13.30
C GLU A 57 12.38 6.89 11.96
N ILE A 58 12.46 7.84 11.01
CA ILE A 58 13.16 7.65 9.74
C ILE A 58 14.63 7.99 9.95
N ARG A 59 15.48 6.99 9.78
CA ARG A 59 16.94 7.11 9.97
C ARG A 59 17.62 7.30 8.62
N LEU A 60 18.27 8.45 8.42
CA LEU A 60 19.02 8.74 7.21
C LEU A 60 20.49 8.37 7.37
N ALA A 61 21.03 7.55 6.47
CA ALA A 61 22.44 7.16 6.49
C ALA A 61 23.33 8.36 6.13
N LEU A 62 24.39 8.57 6.91
CA LEU A 62 25.39 9.61 6.63
C LEU A 62 26.47 9.07 5.70
N PHE A 63 26.76 9.83 4.62
CA PHE A 63 27.82 9.53 3.65
C PHE A 63 27.85 8.07 3.15
N PRO A 64 26.70 7.45 2.77
CA PRO A 64 26.64 6.02 2.50
C PRO A 64 27.33 5.60 1.21
N ARG A 65 27.71 6.55 0.32
CA ARG A 65 28.11 6.30 -1.06
C ARG A 65 29.29 5.32 -1.21
N ALA A 66 30.39 5.52 -0.47
CA ALA A 66 31.58 4.66 -0.61
C ALA A 66 31.31 3.22 -0.18
N MET A 67 30.58 3.05 0.93
CA MET A 67 30.22 1.72 1.45
C MET A 67 29.24 1.03 0.50
N LEU A 68 28.21 1.75 0.02
CA LEU A 68 27.21 1.24 -0.92
C LEU A 68 27.84 0.87 -2.27
N GLU A 69 28.80 1.66 -2.77
CA GLU A 69 29.55 1.35 -4.00
C GLU A 69 30.32 0.03 -3.88
N LYS A 70 30.97 -0.21 -2.73
CA LYS A 70 31.66 -1.47 -2.43
C LYS A 70 30.67 -2.64 -2.37
N GLU A 71 29.51 -2.45 -1.73
CA GLU A 71 28.45 -3.48 -1.64
C GLU A 71 27.89 -3.85 -3.01
N ILE A 72 27.57 -2.86 -3.86
CA ILE A 72 27.07 -3.06 -5.22
C ILE A 72 28.07 -3.85 -6.06
N ARG A 73 29.34 -3.44 -6.03
CA ARG A 73 30.40 -4.15 -6.78
C ARG A 73 30.63 -5.58 -6.29
N ALA A 74 30.61 -5.81 -4.98
CA ALA A 74 30.83 -7.14 -4.41
C ALA A 74 29.65 -8.07 -4.66
N PHE A 75 28.42 -7.55 -4.66
CA PHE A 75 27.22 -8.33 -4.94
C PHE A 75 27.02 -8.57 -6.43
N ALA A 76 27.45 -7.62 -7.29
CA ALA A 76 27.25 -7.65 -8.74
C ALA A 76 25.78 -7.99 -9.09
N PRO A 77 24.82 -7.10 -8.75
CA PRO A 77 23.40 -7.36 -8.99
C PRO A 77 23.07 -7.36 -10.46
N ASP A 78 22.16 -8.24 -10.89
CA ASP A 78 21.55 -8.25 -12.22
C ASP A 78 20.48 -7.15 -12.34
N ALA A 79 19.86 -6.76 -11.21
CA ALA A 79 18.88 -5.68 -11.14
C ALA A 79 19.04 -4.86 -9.84
N VAL A 80 18.89 -3.55 -9.97
CA VAL A 80 18.88 -2.61 -8.83
C VAL A 80 17.52 -1.92 -8.77
N HIS A 81 16.87 -1.99 -7.60
CA HIS A 81 15.65 -1.26 -7.32
C HIS A 81 15.87 -0.24 -6.20
N ILE A 82 15.60 1.04 -6.48
CA ILE A 82 15.71 2.14 -5.51
C ILE A 82 14.30 2.49 -5.05
N ALA A 83 13.95 2.03 -3.83
CA ALA A 83 12.59 2.13 -3.32
C ALA A 83 12.27 3.47 -2.64
N THR A 84 13.28 4.28 -2.28
CA THR A 84 13.07 5.56 -1.59
C THR A 84 14.06 6.62 -2.06
N GLU A 85 13.67 7.89 -1.92
CA GLU A 85 14.42 9.06 -2.39
C GLU A 85 15.39 9.63 -1.34
N GLY A 86 15.66 8.89 -0.26
CA GLY A 86 16.54 9.31 0.82
C GLY A 86 18.02 9.27 0.47
N THR A 87 18.88 9.34 1.47
CA THR A 87 20.33 9.43 1.28
C THR A 87 20.95 8.18 0.65
N LEU A 88 20.39 7.00 0.96
CA LEU A 88 20.78 5.75 0.30
C LEU A 88 20.30 5.73 -1.15
N GLY A 89 19.04 6.11 -1.40
CA GLY A 89 18.51 6.20 -2.75
C GLY A 89 19.29 7.16 -3.65
N LEU A 90 19.61 8.36 -3.16
CA LEU A 90 20.45 9.33 -3.87
C LEU A 90 21.85 8.78 -4.19
N SER A 91 22.45 8.07 -3.23
CA SER A 91 23.77 7.44 -3.41
C SER A 91 23.73 6.32 -4.44
N ALA A 92 22.72 5.45 -4.36
CA ALA A 92 22.53 4.35 -5.31
C ALA A 92 22.33 4.88 -6.74
N ARG A 93 21.44 5.87 -6.90
CA ARG A 93 21.22 6.56 -8.18
C ARG A 93 22.52 7.09 -8.77
N ALA A 94 23.32 7.80 -7.98
CA ALA A 94 24.60 8.36 -8.44
C ALA A 94 25.61 7.29 -8.82
N ILE A 95 25.63 6.15 -8.11
CA ILE A 95 26.50 5.01 -8.42
C ILE A 95 26.05 4.34 -9.72
N CYS A 96 24.75 4.05 -9.85
CA CYS A 96 24.20 3.42 -11.04
C CYS A 96 24.48 4.25 -12.30
N ILE A 97 24.24 5.56 -12.26
CA ILE A 97 24.57 6.46 -13.39
C ILE A 97 26.07 6.46 -13.69
N LYS A 98 26.93 6.54 -12.66
CA LYS A 98 28.41 6.54 -12.84
C LYS A 98 28.92 5.29 -13.56
N TYR A 99 28.31 4.14 -13.32
CA TYR A 99 28.76 2.85 -13.85
C TYR A 99 27.87 2.29 -14.98
N GLY A 100 26.88 3.03 -15.44
CA GLY A 100 25.94 2.57 -16.47
C GLY A 100 25.09 1.38 -16.03
N ILE A 101 24.83 1.24 -14.71
CA ILE A 101 23.98 0.19 -14.16
C ILE A 101 22.52 0.62 -14.33
N GLN A 102 21.72 -0.16 -15.03
CA GLN A 102 20.29 0.07 -15.12
C GLN A 102 19.61 -0.13 -13.75
N PHE A 103 18.64 0.70 -13.43
CA PHE A 103 17.90 0.62 -12.18
C PHE A 103 16.44 1.03 -12.35
N SER A 104 15.60 0.51 -11.50
CA SER A 104 14.20 0.91 -11.35
C SER A 104 14.00 1.71 -10.07
N THR A 105 12.91 2.46 -10.00
CA THR A 105 12.52 3.22 -8.81
C THR A 105 11.06 2.97 -8.48
N SER A 106 10.63 3.36 -7.26
CA SER A 106 9.22 3.37 -6.87
C SER A 106 8.81 4.69 -6.26
N PHE A 107 7.57 5.09 -6.53
CA PHE A 107 6.91 6.20 -5.87
C PHE A 107 5.93 5.65 -4.81
N HIS A 108 6.40 5.56 -3.57
CA HIS A 108 5.62 4.96 -2.49
C HIS A 108 4.80 5.97 -1.69
N THR A 109 5.21 7.23 -1.68
CA THR A 109 4.64 8.25 -0.80
C THR A 109 4.31 9.50 -1.61
N ARG A 110 3.13 10.08 -1.36
CA ARG A 110 2.74 11.38 -1.93
C ARG A 110 3.57 12.51 -1.29
N PHE A 111 4.88 12.48 -1.56
CA PHE A 111 5.84 13.41 -1.02
C PHE A 111 5.51 14.89 -1.31
N PRO A 112 5.00 15.27 -2.50
CA PRO A 112 4.60 16.64 -2.78
C PRO A 112 3.54 17.17 -1.82
N GLU A 113 2.51 16.36 -1.52
CA GLU A 113 1.42 16.73 -0.60
C GLU A 113 1.93 16.87 0.83
N TYR A 114 2.83 15.99 1.27
CA TYR A 114 3.45 16.11 2.59
C TYR A 114 4.29 17.38 2.73
N VAL A 115 5.06 17.74 1.69
CA VAL A 115 5.85 18.99 1.67
C VAL A 115 4.91 20.19 1.70
N LYS A 116 3.83 20.20 0.90
CA LYS A 116 2.84 21.29 0.86
C LYS A 116 2.14 21.47 2.21
N ALA A 117 1.76 20.38 2.87
CA ALA A 117 1.08 20.44 4.17
C ALA A 117 1.97 21.06 5.27
N ARG A 118 3.30 20.85 5.19
CA ARG A 118 4.26 21.37 6.20
C ARG A 118 4.91 22.68 5.84
N PHE A 119 5.11 22.91 4.56
CA PHE A 119 5.78 24.07 4.01
C PHE A 119 4.92 24.69 2.91
N PRO A 120 3.78 25.34 3.25
CA PRO A 120 2.80 25.84 2.28
C PRO A 120 3.40 26.83 1.26
N PHE A 121 4.54 27.48 1.60
CA PHE A 121 5.27 28.42 0.77
C PHE A 121 6.21 27.76 -0.25
N VAL A 122 6.44 26.44 -0.17
CA VAL A 122 7.24 25.74 -1.17
C VAL A 122 6.37 25.45 -2.40
N PRO A 123 6.72 25.95 -3.60
CA PRO A 123 5.98 25.65 -4.81
C PRO A 123 6.05 24.16 -5.13
N LEU A 124 4.90 23.51 -5.31
CA LEU A 124 4.81 22.09 -5.63
C LEU A 124 5.64 21.71 -6.87
N GLU A 125 5.72 22.59 -7.86
CA GLU A 125 6.49 22.36 -9.08
C GLU A 125 7.99 22.17 -8.81
N LEU A 126 8.55 22.81 -7.78
CA LEU A 126 9.93 22.55 -7.37
C LEU A 126 10.13 21.14 -6.83
N VAL A 127 9.13 20.65 -6.08
CA VAL A 127 9.14 19.28 -5.55
C VAL A 127 9.02 18.28 -6.70
N TYR A 128 8.08 18.48 -7.62
CA TYR A 128 7.93 17.63 -8.80
C TYR A 128 9.16 17.67 -9.71
N ARG A 129 9.78 18.83 -9.90
CA ARG A 129 11.04 18.95 -10.67
C ARG A 129 12.17 18.15 -10.04
N TRP A 130 12.32 18.19 -8.71
CA TRP A 130 13.30 17.38 -8.00
C TRP A 130 13.01 15.89 -8.14
N LEU A 131 11.75 15.46 -8.00
CA LEU A 131 11.35 14.08 -8.19
C LEU A 131 11.57 13.58 -9.62
N ARG A 132 11.23 14.39 -10.64
CA ARG A 132 11.54 14.08 -12.05
C ARG A 132 13.04 13.92 -12.27
N TRP A 133 13.85 14.79 -11.68
CA TRP A 133 15.32 14.65 -11.73
C TRP A 133 15.78 13.35 -11.06
N PHE A 134 15.18 12.97 -9.92
CA PHE A 134 15.56 11.75 -9.20
C PHE A 134 15.19 10.50 -10.00
N HIS A 135 13.96 10.39 -10.47
CA HIS A 135 13.42 9.19 -11.14
C HIS A 135 13.75 9.12 -12.64
N GLY A 136 14.01 10.26 -13.29
CA GLY A 136 14.17 10.35 -14.75
C GLY A 136 15.18 9.38 -15.38
N PRO A 137 16.36 9.12 -14.77
CA PRO A 137 17.31 8.14 -15.33
C PRO A 137 16.94 6.68 -15.12
N ALA A 138 15.86 6.37 -14.38
CA ALA A 138 15.43 5.00 -14.14
C ALA A 138 14.79 4.41 -15.40
N GLN A 139 15.09 3.14 -15.69
CA GLN A 139 14.44 2.42 -16.81
C GLN A 139 12.93 2.21 -16.56
N SER A 140 12.50 2.17 -15.30
CA SER A 140 11.10 2.14 -14.92
C SER A 140 10.90 2.80 -13.57
N MET A 141 9.83 3.57 -13.44
CA MET A 141 9.34 4.14 -12.19
C MET A 141 8.02 3.46 -11.82
N MET A 142 8.01 2.75 -10.72
CA MET A 142 6.85 1.95 -10.30
C MET A 142 5.90 2.77 -9.43
N VAL A 143 4.62 2.70 -9.75
CA VAL A 143 3.53 3.38 -9.04
C VAL A 143 2.45 2.38 -8.66
N ALA A 144 1.75 2.63 -7.54
CA ALA A 144 0.83 1.65 -6.98
C ALA A 144 -0.47 1.52 -7.77
N THR A 145 -0.92 2.60 -8.43
CA THR A 145 -2.27 2.68 -8.98
C THR A 145 -2.29 3.41 -10.33
N GLU A 146 -3.34 3.14 -11.11
CA GLU A 146 -3.55 3.78 -12.41
C GLU A 146 -3.88 5.28 -12.27
N SER A 147 -4.60 5.67 -11.22
CA SER A 147 -4.89 7.09 -10.96
C SER A 147 -3.61 7.88 -10.67
N LEU A 148 -2.72 7.30 -9.85
CA LEU A 148 -1.41 7.90 -9.55
C LEU A 148 -0.51 7.93 -10.79
N ARG A 149 -0.56 6.91 -11.65
CA ARG A 149 0.17 6.90 -12.92
C ARG A 149 -0.23 8.09 -13.79
N ARG A 150 -1.55 8.28 -14.02
CA ARG A 150 -2.07 9.40 -14.82
C ARG A 150 -1.75 10.76 -14.22
N GLU A 151 -1.82 10.89 -12.90
CA GLU A 151 -1.45 12.10 -12.18
C GLU A 151 0.02 12.46 -12.44
N LEU A 152 0.94 11.50 -12.25
CA LEU A 152 2.36 11.72 -12.46
C LEU A 152 2.70 11.97 -13.94
N GLU A 153 2.03 11.29 -14.89
CA GLU A 153 2.14 11.58 -16.32
C GLU A 153 1.78 13.05 -16.62
N SER A 154 0.70 13.56 -16.02
CA SER A 154 0.31 14.97 -16.18
C SER A 154 1.34 15.96 -15.62
N HIS A 155 2.18 15.51 -14.68
CA HIS A 155 3.32 16.24 -14.14
C HIS A 155 4.64 15.97 -14.89
N GLY A 156 4.60 15.32 -16.06
CA GLY A 156 5.75 15.10 -16.93
C GLY A 156 6.71 13.99 -16.45
N PHE A 157 6.23 12.99 -15.72
CA PHE A 157 6.99 11.78 -15.44
C PHE A 157 6.84 10.78 -16.59
N HIS A 158 7.90 10.01 -16.84
CA HIS A 158 7.97 9.01 -17.90
C HIS A 158 8.34 7.64 -17.35
N HIS A 159 8.26 6.60 -18.19
CA HIS A 159 8.61 5.21 -17.85
C HIS A 159 7.82 4.66 -16.65
N LEU A 160 6.58 5.15 -16.46
CA LEU A 160 5.71 4.74 -15.37
C LEU A 160 5.16 3.34 -15.60
N ARG A 161 5.32 2.45 -14.61
CA ARG A 161 4.81 1.08 -14.63
C ARG A 161 3.97 0.83 -13.38
N ILE A 162 2.86 0.13 -13.54
CA ILE A 162 2.05 -0.27 -12.41
C ILE A 162 2.76 -1.38 -11.63
N TRP A 163 2.91 -1.17 -10.34
CA TRP A 163 3.28 -2.17 -9.36
C TRP A 163 2.32 -2.04 -8.18
N SER A 164 1.22 -2.79 -8.25
CA SER A 164 0.14 -2.73 -7.27
C SER A 164 0.60 -3.27 -5.90
N ARG A 165 -0.32 -3.28 -4.96
CA ARG A 165 -0.12 -3.93 -3.66
C ARG A 165 -0.85 -5.25 -3.65
N GLY A 166 -0.29 -6.19 -2.91
CA GLY A 166 -0.89 -7.50 -2.72
C GLY A 166 -1.59 -7.65 -1.37
N VAL A 167 -2.38 -8.68 -1.27
CA VAL A 167 -2.92 -9.20 -0.02
C VAL A 167 -2.43 -10.63 0.20
N ASP A 168 -2.23 -11.00 1.46
CA ASP A 168 -1.91 -12.35 1.87
C ASP A 168 -3.20 -13.19 1.85
N VAL A 169 -3.45 -13.82 0.70
CA VAL A 169 -4.66 -14.61 0.45
C VAL A 169 -4.68 -15.93 1.20
N ASP A 170 -3.55 -16.40 1.68
CA ASP A 170 -3.47 -17.61 2.52
C ASP A 170 -3.87 -17.29 3.96
N ARG A 171 -3.50 -16.08 4.43
CA ARG A 171 -3.90 -15.57 5.73
C ARG A 171 -5.34 -15.07 5.73
N PHE A 172 -5.70 -14.16 4.81
CA PHE A 172 -7.05 -13.62 4.68
C PHE A 172 -7.85 -14.50 3.74
N HIS A 173 -8.78 -15.25 4.29
CA HIS A 173 -9.62 -16.17 3.53
C HIS A 173 -10.99 -16.34 4.18
N PRO A 174 -12.02 -16.75 3.44
CA PRO A 174 -13.30 -17.09 4.02
C PRO A 174 -13.14 -18.23 5.03
N MET A 175 -13.75 -18.11 6.20
CA MET A 175 -13.71 -19.12 7.24
C MET A 175 -15.09 -19.79 7.37
N SER A 176 -15.19 -21.07 7.07
CA SER A 176 -16.44 -21.81 7.21
C SER A 176 -16.93 -21.77 8.66
N GLY A 177 -18.18 -21.33 8.86
CA GLY A 177 -18.77 -21.21 10.19
C GLY A 177 -18.24 -20.02 11.02
N ALA A 178 -17.52 -19.08 10.43
CA ALA A 178 -17.17 -17.85 11.14
C ALA A 178 -18.43 -17.15 11.65
N HIS A 179 -18.46 -16.90 12.95
CA HIS A 179 -19.60 -16.26 13.62
C HIS A 179 -19.09 -15.32 14.70
N LEU A 180 -19.76 -14.20 14.82
CA LEU A 180 -19.59 -13.24 15.91
C LEU A 180 -20.93 -13.10 16.66
N PRO A 181 -20.92 -12.81 17.97
CA PRO A 181 -22.15 -12.74 18.80
C PRO A 181 -22.91 -11.42 18.58
N TYR A 182 -23.12 -11.04 17.32
CA TYR A 182 -23.78 -9.80 16.91
C TYR A 182 -24.87 -10.05 15.88
N ASP A 183 -25.85 -9.17 15.84
CA ASP A 183 -26.96 -9.23 14.89
C ASP A 183 -26.52 -8.90 13.48
N ALA A 184 -26.90 -9.72 12.52
CA ALA A 184 -26.66 -9.48 11.09
C ALA A 184 -27.66 -8.46 10.49
N PRO A 185 -27.28 -7.74 9.45
CA PRO A 185 -25.96 -7.71 8.80
C PRO A 185 -24.90 -7.04 9.67
N ILE A 186 -23.66 -7.53 9.58
CA ILE A 186 -22.51 -6.96 10.27
C ILE A 186 -21.74 -6.04 9.34
N TRP A 187 -21.64 -4.76 9.73
CA TRP A 187 -20.92 -3.71 9.01
C TRP A 187 -19.56 -3.49 9.67
N LEU A 188 -18.48 -3.79 8.98
CA LEU A 188 -17.15 -3.76 9.53
C LEU A 188 -16.34 -2.57 9.03
N TYR A 189 -15.72 -1.83 9.93
CA TYR A 189 -14.60 -0.94 9.67
C TYR A 189 -13.32 -1.51 10.29
N VAL A 190 -12.21 -1.49 9.56
CA VAL A 190 -10.88 -1.83 10.08
C VAL A 190 -9.90 -0.72 9.71
N GLY A 191 -9.25 -0.15 10.72
CA GLY A 191 -8.26 0.91 10.51
C GLY A 191 -8.01 1.77 11.73
N ARG A 192 -7.13 2.77 11.56
CA ARG A 192 -6.88 3.77 12.61
C ARG A 192 -8.14 4.58 12.88
N VAL A 193 -8.52 4.70 14.15
CA VAL A 193 -9.67 5.50 14.58
C VAL A 193 -9.23 6.95 14.75
N ALA A 194 -9.32 7.73 13.67
CA ALA A 194 -8.84 9.10 13.59
C ALA A 194 -9.69 9.95 12.64
N VAL A 195 -9.68 11.26 12.82
CA VAL A 195 -10.52 12.21 12.05
C VAL A 195 -10.25 12.12 10.55
N GLU A 196 -8.99 11.98 10.14
CA GLU A 196 -8.58 11.86 8.74
C GLU A 196 -9.13 10.61 8.04
N LYS A 197 -9.62 9.61 8.80
CA LYS A 197 -10.27 8.40 8.28
C LYS A 197 -11.77 8.56 8.08
N ASN A 198 -12.31 9.71 8.45
CA ASN A 198 -13.73 10.06 8.22
C ASN A 198 -14.72 9.00 8.75
N ILE A 199 -14.29 8.27 9.81
CA ILE A 199 -15.04 7.14 10.35
C ILE A 199 -16.43 7.54 10.84
N GLU A 200 -16.59 8.79 11.27
CA GLU A 200 -17.84 9.30 11.80
C GLU A 200 -18.98 9.28 10.76
N ASP A 201 -18.66 9.46 9.47
CA ASP A 201 -19.65 9.31 8.40
C ASP A 201 -20.27 7.90 8.39
N PHE A 202 -19.49 6.87 8.70
CA PHE A 202 -20.01 5.50 8.83
C PHE A 202 -20.80 5.31 10.13
N LEU A 203 -20.30 5.82 11.25
CA LEU A 203 -20.94 5.63 12.56
C LEU A 203 -22.32 6.27 12.61
N ALA A 204 -22.50 7.42 11.98
CA ALA A 204 -23.76 8.18 11.93
C ALA A 204 -24.84 7.57 11.03
N LEU A 205 -24.49 6.59 10.16
CA LEU A 205 -25.48 5.98 9.27
C LEU A 205 -26.55 5.19 10.04
N ASP A 206 -27.80 5.35 9.65
CA ASP A 206 -28.89 4.46 10.07
C ASP A 206 -28.89 3.21 9.18
N LEU A 207 -28.32 2.11 9.71
CA LEU A 207 -28.18 0.82 9.05
C LEU A 207 -28.73 -0.30 9.95
N PRO A 208 -29.43 -1.32 9.40
CA PRO A 208 -29.87 -2.46 10.19
C PRO A 208 -28.70 -3.31 10.66
N GLY A 209 -28.88 -4.04 11.77
CA GLY A 209 -27.84 -4.94 12.30
C GLY A 209 -26.78 -4.23 13.12
N THR A 210 -25.54 -4.72 13.09
CA THR A 210 -24.48 -4.27 13.99
C THR A 210 -23.31 -3.61 13.27
N LYS A 211 -22.86 -2.46 13.76
CA LYS A 211 -21.63 -1.80 13.31
C LYS A 211 -20.45 -2.21 14.18
N LEU A 212 -19.37 -2.70 13.57
CA LEU A 212 -18.12 -3.09 14.24
C LEU A 212 -16.98 -2.18 13.80
N VAL A 213 -16.18 -1.75 14.75
CA VAL A 213 -14.97 -0.97 14.55
C VAL A 213 -13.78 -1.72 15.13
N VAL A 214 -12.85 -2.13 14.24
CA VAL A 214 -11.58 -2.73 14.61
C VAL A 214 -10.48 -1.71 14.39
N GLY A 215 -9.71 -1.45 15.43
CA GLY A 215 -8.60 -0.53 15.43
C GLY A 215 -8.54 0.35 16.67
N ASP A 216 -7.50 1.16 16.69
CA ASP A 216 -7.27 2.13 17.77
C ASP A 216 -6.88 3.49 17.20
N GLY A 217 -6.91 4.52 18.02
CA GLY A 217 -6.53 5.85 17.59
C GLY A 217 -7.08 6.98 18.47
N PRO A 218 -6.66 8.22 18.18
CA PRO A 218 -6.96 9.38 19.06
C PRO A 218 -8.44 9.72 19.16
N ALA A 219 -9.26 9.35 18.18
CA ALA A 219 -10.69 9.65 18.19
C ALA A 219 -11.55 8.55 18.85
N LYS A 220 -10.98 7.39 19.22
CA LYS A 220 -11.74 6.23 19.71
C LYS A 220 -12.58 6.55 20.95
N ALA A 221 -11.98 7.15 21.98
CA ALA A 221 -12.69 7.45 23.23
C ALA A 221 -13.91 8.34 22.98
N THR A 222 -13.73 9.45 22.28
CA THR A 222 -14.80 10.40 21.94
C THR A 222 -15.90 9.75 21.10
N LEU A 223 -15.51 8.94 20.08
CA LEU A 223 -16.50 8.31 19.20
C LEU A 223 -17.25 7.17 19.89
N SER A 224 -16.61 6.40 20.78
CA SER A 224 -17.31 5.36 21.55
C SER A 224 -18.32 5.92 22.56
N GLU A 225 -18.07 7.10 23.11
CA GLU A 225 -19.05 7.80 23.95
C GLU A 225 -20.22 8.37 23.12
N LYS A 226 -19.94 8.87 21.91
CA LYS A 226 -20.94 9.48 21.03
C LYS A 226 -21.85 8.44 20.35
N TYR A 227 -21.34 7.24 20.08
CA TYR A 227 -22.05 6.15 19.39
C TYR A 227 -22.03 4.86 20.24
N PRO A 228 -22.76 4.81 21.35
CA PRO A 228 -22.73 3.69 22.31
C PRO A 228 -23.29 2.38 21.72
N GLU A 229 -24.07 2.44 20.63
CA GLU A 229 -24.60 1.28 19.92
C GLU A 229 -23.55 0.59 19.02
N VAL A 230 -22.43 1.27 18.75
CA VAL A 230 -21.35 0.72 17.90
C VAL A 230 -20.38 -0.10 18.73
N GLN A 231 -19.97 -1.24 18.23
CA GLN A 231 -19.03 -2.14 18.91
C GLN A 231 -17.57 -1.81 18.53
N PHE A 232 -16.82 -1.18 19.45
CA PHE A 232 -15.41 -0.89 19.31
C PHE A 232 -14.56 -2.02 19.89
N LEU A 233 -14.02 -2.90 19.02
CA LEU A 233 -13.28 -4.09 19.44
C LEU A 233 -11.80 -3.81 19.79
N GLY A 234 -11.31 -2.60 19.53
CA GLY A 234 -9.89 -2.28 19.66
C GLY A 234 -9.06 -2.84 18.52
N ALA A 235 -7.74 -2.81 18.67
CA ALA A 235 -6.85 -3.36 17.66
C ALA A 235 -6.84 -4.89 17.72
N LEU A 236 -7.20 -5.54 16.63
CA LEU A 236 -7.13 -7.00 16.46
C LEU A 236 -5.97 -7.38 15.53
N SER A 237 -5.47 -8.60 15.69
CA SER A 237 -4.40 -9.15 14.86
C SER A 237 -4.55 -10.67 14.72
N GLY A 238 -3.71 -11.28 13.86
CA GLY A 238 -3.71 -12.74 13.71
C GLY A 238 -5.05 -13.29 13.24
N GLU A 239 -5.44 -14.42 13.81
CA GLU A 239 -6.65 -15.17 13.47
C GLU A 239 -7.94 -14.44 13.86
N GLU A 240 -7.91 -13.68 14.98
CA GLU A 240 -9.07 -12.90 15.43
C GLU A 240 -9.48 -11.83 14.41
N LEU A 241 -8.50 -11.15 13.79
CA LEU A 241 -8.76 -10.18 12.73
C LEU A 241 -9.37 -10.88 11.50
N VAL A 242 -8.79 -11.99 11.06
CA VAL A 242 -9.32 -12.77 9.91
C VAL A 242 -10.74 -13.27 10.17
N LYS A 243 -10.99 -13.83 11.36
CA LYS A 243 -12.33 -14.26 11.77
C LYS A 243 -13.33 -13.09 11.76
N THR A 244 -12.91 -11.91 12.21
CA THR A 244 -13.78 -10.73 12.22
C THR A 244 -14.13 -10.28 10.80
N TYR A 245 -13.19 -10.27 9.88
CA TYR A 245 -13.49 -10.05 8.46
C TYR A 245 -14.47 -11.12 7.93
N ALA A 246 -14.10 -12.39 8.05
CA ALA A 246 -14.86 -13.51 7.45
C ALA A 246 -16.29 -13.66 8.02
N ALA A 247 -16.55 -13.18 9.23
CA ALA A 247 -17.88 -13.16 9.84
C ALA A 247 -18.69 -11.90 9.53
N SER A 248 -18.10 -10.90 8.84
CA SER A 248 -18.77 -9.65 8.51
C SER A 248 -19.53 -9.74 7.20
N THR A 249 -20.58 -8.94 7.05
CA THR A 249 -21.45 -8.95 5.86
C THR A 249 -20.95 -7.97 4.81
N VAL A 250 -20.53 -6.77 5.24
CA VAL A 250 -20.03 -5.69 4.37
C VAL A 250 -18.87 -5.00 5.05
N PHE A 251 -17.81 -4.75 4.30
CA PHE A 251 -16.71 -3.90 4.73
C PHE A 251 -16.96 -2.46 4.32
N VAL A 252 -16.98 -1.54 5.30
CA VAL A 252 -17.24 -0.12 5.05
C VAL A 252 -15.94 0.68 5.17
N PHE A 253 -15.61 1.40 4.10
CA PHE A 253 -14.39 2.21 4.01
C PHE A 253 -14.74 3.69 3.80
N PRO A 254 -14.92 4.46 4.86
CA PRO A 254 -15.37 5.87 4.79
C PRO A 254 -14.24 6.85 4.51
N SER A 255 -12.98 6.40 4.44
CA SER A 255 -11.83 7.28 4.22
C SER A 255 -11.86 7.94 2.84
N ARG A 256 -11.56 9.25 2.80
CA ARG A 256 -11.45 10.03 1.57
C ARG A 256 -10.00 10.33 1.16
N THR A 257 -9.02 9.96 2.01
CA THR A 257 -7.61 10.40 1.87
C THR A 257 -6.62 9.26 1.69
N ASP A 258 -7.06 8.01 1.74
CA ASP A 258 -6.18 6.86 1.56
C ASP A 258 -5.70 6.72 0.11
N THR A 259 -4.42 6.40 -0.04
CA THR A 259 -3.79 6.25 -1.36
C THR A 259 -4.04 4.90 -2.01
N PHE A 260 -4.31 3.84 -1.22
CA PHE A 260 -4.58 2.49 -1.74
C PHE A 260 -5.63 1.76 -0.89
N GLY A 261 -5.42 1.63 0.43
CA GLY A 261 -6.32 0.91 1.33
C GLY A 261 -6.15 -0.61 1.27
N LEU A 262 -5.03 -1.13 1.80
CA LEU A 262 -4.78 -2.59 1.88
C LEU A 262 -5.94 -3.36 2.53
N VAL A 263 -6.63 -2.75 3.49
CA VAL A 263 -7.79 -3.31 4.18
C VAL A 263 -8.97 -3.64 3.25
N LEU A 264 -9.07 -2.94 2.09
CA LEU A 264 -10.04 -3.28 1.05
C LEU A 264 -9.77 -4.68 0.48
N LEU A 265 -8.51 -4.95 0.16
CA LEU A 265 -8.10 -6.27 -0.35
C LEU A 265 -8.20 -7.36 0.74
N GLU A 266 -7.95 -7.03 2.01
CA GLU A 266 -8.12 -7.96 3.13
C GLU A 266 -9.59 -8.39 3.28
N ALA A 267 -10.53 -7.45 3.18
CA ALA A 267 -11.96 -7.72 3.18
C ALA A 267 -12.37 -8.59 1.99
N LEU A 268 -11.99 -8.19 0.77
CA LEU A 268 -12.27 -8.95 -0.45
C LEU A 268 -11.67 -10.36 -0.40
N ALA A 269 -10.48 -10.52 0.17
CA ALA A 269 -9.84 -11.82 0.35
C ALA A 269 -10.62 -12.75 1.31
N CYS A 270 -11.36 -12.18 2.26
CA CYS A 270 -12.29 -12.89 3.14
C CYS A 270 -13.70 -13.05 2.53
N ASP A 271 -13.86 -12.76 1.24
CA ASP A 271 -15.12 -12.81 0.48
C ASP A 271 -16.18 -11.79 0.95
N VAL A 272 -15.74 -10.67 1.48
CA VAL A 272 -16.59 -9.60 2.01
C VAL A 272 -16.61 -8.43 1.03
N PRO A 273 -17.79 -8.04 0.48
CA PRO A 273 -17.90 -6.91 -0.44
C PRO A 273 -17.66 -5.57 0.26
N VAL A 274 -17.21 -4.60 -0.54
CA VAL A 274 -16.78 -3.27 -0.08
C VAL A 274 -17.86 -2.21 -0.34
N ALA A 275 -18.07 -1.33 0.64
CA ALA A 275 -18.80 -0.07 0.50
C ALA A 275 -17.85 1.10 0.78
N ALA A 276 -17.70 2.03 -0.18
CA ALA A 276 -16.78 3.15 -0.03
C ALA A 276 -17.20 4.38 -0.82
N TYR A 277 -16.53 5.52 -0.56
CA TYR A 277 -16.60 6.69 -1.42
C TYR A 277 -15.81 6.47 -2.73
N PRO A 278 -16.23 7.11 -3.86
CA PRO A 278 -15.53 7.01 -5.15
C PRO A 278 -14.29 7.92 -5.19
N VAL A 279 -13.34 7.66 -4.30
CA VAL A 279 -12.07 8.38 -4.19
C VAL A 279 -10.89 7.50 -4.67
N PRO A 280 -9.69 8.05 -4.93
CA PRO A 280 -8.60 7.33 -5.61
C PRO A 280 -8.31 5.92 -5.09
N GLY A 281 -8.18 5.71 -3.78
CA GLY A 281 -7.90 4.38 -3.22
C GLY A 281 -8.96 3.32 -3.61
N PRO A 282 -10.24 3.49 -3.23
CA PRO A 282 -11.32 2.58 -3.64
C PRO A 282 -11.53 2.49 -5.15
N LEU A 283 -11.41 3.60 -5.90
CA LEU A 283 -11.52 3.58 -7.36
C LEU A 283 -10.43 2.74 -8.01
N ASP A 284 -9.20 2.80 -7.50
CA ASP A 284 -8.09 2.03 -8.03
C ASP A 284 -8.13 0.54 -7.64
N VAL A 285 -8.70 0.21 -6.46
CA VAL A 285 -8.79 -1.17 -5.97
C VAL A 285 -10.04 -1.87 -6.46
N VAL A 286 -11.22 -1.27 -6.28
CA VAL A 286 -12.53 -1.86 -6.60
C VAL A 286 -12.96 -1.45 -8.01
N GLY A 287 -12.85 -0.17 -8.34
CA GLY A 287 -13.26 0.37 -9.64
C GLY A 287 -14.71 0.03 -9.98
N ASN A 288 -14.92 -0.59 -11.14
CA ASN A 288 -16.21 -1.07 -11.61
C ASN A 288 -16.41 -2.58 -11.39
N ALA A 289 -15.55 -3.25 -10.63
CA ALA A 289 -15.70 -4.68 -10.39
C ALA A 289 -16.93 -4.96 -9.51
N PRO A 290 -17.68 -6.06 -9.74
CA PRO A 290 -18.90 -6.39 -8.99
C PRO A 290 -18.61 -6.93 -7.59
N VAL A 291 -17.59 -6.40 -6.92
CA VAL A 291 -17.09 -6.83 -5.62
C VAL A 291 -17.28 -5.77 -4.53
N GLY A 292 -17.90 -4.66 -4.89
CA GLY A 292 -18.21 -3.56 -3.99
C GLY A 292 -19.00 -2.46 -4.67
N VAL A 293 -19.47 -1.49 -3.90
CA VAL A 293 -20.21 -0.32 -4.40
C VAL A 293 -19.51 0.96 -3.95
N LEU A 294 -19.22 1.83 -4.90
CA LEU A 294 -18.64 3.15 -4.68
C LEU A 294 -19.69 4.21 -4.98
N ASP A 295 -20.10 5.00 -3.98
CA ASP A 295 -21.10 6.08 -4.13
C ASP A 295 -20.74 7.26 -3.22
N GLU A 296 -21.06 8.48 -3.64
CA GLU A 296 -20.92 9.69 -2.82
C GLU A 296 -21.87 9.68 -1.60
N ASP A 297 -22.96 8.92 -1.66
CA ASP A 297 -23.80 8.58 -0.53
C ASP A 297 -23.35 7.24 0.06
N LEU A 298 -22.61 7.29 1.16
CA LEU A 298 -22.06 6.09 1.81
C LEU A 298 -23.17 5.10 2.23
N ARG A 299 -24.37 5.58 2.56
CA ARG A 299 -25.50 4.71 2.88
C ARG A 299 -25.94 3.90 1.65
N LYS A 300 -26.01 4.53 0.48
CA LYS A 300 -26.30 3.81 -0.78
C LYS A 300 -25.20 2.79 -1.10
N ALA A 301 -23.92 3.16 -0.91
CA ALA A 301 -22.82 2.22 -1.08
C ALA A 301 -22.97 1.01 -0.16
N CYS A 302 -23.28 1.21 1.12
CA CYS A 302 -23.51 0.14 2.09
C CYS A 302 -24.66 -0.80 1.66
N LEU A 303 -25.84 -0.23 1.34
CA LEU A 303 -26.99 -1.03 0.94
C LEU A 303 -26.74 -1.78 -0.38
N GLY A 304 -26.07 -1.17 -1.34
CA GLY A 304 -25.67 -1.83 -2.59
C GLY A 304 -24.68 -2.98 -2.34
N ALA A 305 -23.69 -2.79 -1.47
CA ALA A 305 -22.75 -3.85 -1.10
C ALA A 305 -23.45 -5.00 -0.35
N LEU A 306 -24.47 -4.70 0.45
CA LEU A 306 -25.29 -5.72 1.10
C LEU A 306 -26.03 -6.60 0.07
N GLU A 307 -26.51 -6.05 -1.03
CA GLU A 307 -27.12 -6.84 -2.11
C GLU A 307 -26.07 -7.73 -2.81
N ILE A 308 -24.83 -7.27 -2.97
CA ILE A 308 -23.73 -8.12 -3.47
C ILE A 308 -23.48 -9.29 -2.50
N ALA A 309 -23.46 -9.06 -1.18
CA ALA A 309 -23.29 -10.11 -0.20
C ALA A 309 -24.39 -11.18 -0.23
N ARG A 310 -25.64 -10.75 -0.55
CA ARG A 310 -26.80 -11.66 -0.66
C ARG A 310 -26.87 -12.42 -1.97
N SER A 311 -26.35 -11.83 -3.05
CA SER A 311 -26.41 -12.37 -4.41
C SER A 311 -25.09 -12.14 -5.12
N PRO A 312 -24.02 -12.88 -4.75
CA PRO A 312 -22.68 -12.70 -5.31
C PRO A 312 -22.70 -12.94 -6.83
N GLN A 313 -21.96 -12.08 -7.54
CA GLN A 313 -21.70 -12.22 -8.97
C GLN A 313 -20.27 -12.64 -9.21
N SER A 314 -19.93 -13.14 -10.39
CA SER A 314 -18.53 -13.42 -10.75
C SER A 314 -17.90 -12.19 -11.42
N PRO A 315 -16.66 -11.81 -11.01
CA PRO A 315 -15.91 -12.45 -9.94
C PRO A 315 -16.52 -12.16 -8.57
N THR A 316 -16.49 -13.15 -7.66
CA THR A 316 -16.78 -12.91 -6.24
C THR A 316 -15.68 -12.01 -5.62
N PRO A 317 -15.93 -11.39 -4.45
CA PRO A 317 -14.86 -10.65 -3.75
C PRO A 317 -13.57 -11.47 -3.58
N ARG A 318 -13.69 -12.75 -3.22
CA ARG A 318 -12.55 -13.65 -3.08
C ARG A 318 -11.82 -13.91 -4.40
N GLU A 319 -12.54 -14.24 -5.46
CA GLU A 319 -11.96 -14.47 -6.80
C GLU A 319 -11.20 -13.23 -7.29
N PHE A 320 -11.76 -12.05 -7.07
CA PHE A 320 -11.10 -10.79 -7.39
C PHE A 320 -9.79 -10.60 -6.59
N ALA A 321 -9.82 -10.85 -5.27
CA ALA A 321 -8.66 -10.69 -4.41
C ALA A 321 -7.52 -11.66 -4.76
N LEU A 322 -7.82 -12.87 -5.28
CA LEU A 322 -6.79 -13.82 -5.74
C LEU A 322 -5.93 -13.24 -6.86
N GLY A 323 -6.50 -12.41 -7.73
CA GLY A 323 -5.75 -11.67 -8.76
C GLY A 323 -4.82 -10.58 -8.19
N HIS A 324 -5.02 -10.19 -6.93
CA HIS A 324 -4.25 -9.17 -6.20
C HIS A 324 -3.41 -9.78 -5.07
N SER A 325 -2.99 -11.03 -5.19
CA SER A 325 -2.11 -11.68 -4.21
C SER A 325 -0.70 -11.05 -4.22
N TRP A 326 0.03 -11.18 -3.11
CA TRP A 326 1.44 -10.77 -3.08
C TRP A 326 2.27 -11.46 -4.16
N ARG A 327 1.96 -12.72 -4.48
CA ARG A 327 2.60 -13.45 -5.57
C ARG A 327 2.38 -12.76 -6.93
N ALA A 328 1.15 -12.34 -7.23
CA ALA A 328 0.86 -11.58 -8.46
C ALA A 328 1.62 -10.24 -8.48
N CYS A 329 1.67 -9.55 -7.34
CA CYS A 329 2.44 -8.31 -7.14
C CYS A 329 3.94 -8.52 -7.38
N THR A 330 4.53 -9.60 -6.86
CA THR A 330 5.95 -9.95 -7.07
C THR A 330 6.26 -10.27 -8.52
N LEU A 331 5.38 -10.99 -9.22
CA LEU A 331 5.55 -11.26 -10.65
C LEU A 331 5.43 -9.98 -11.50
N GLN A 332 4.58 -9.04 -11.08
CA GLN A 332 4.50 -7.72 -11.72
C GLN A 332 5.79 -6.92 -11.49
N PHE A 333 6.34 -6.94 -10.27
CA PHE A 333 7.63 -6.32 -9.98
C PHE A 333 8.76 -6.89 -10.85
N LEU A 334 8.86 -8.22 -10.97
CA LEU A 334 9.87 -8.88 -11.81
C LEU A 334 9.79 -8.42 -13.26
N ARG A 335 8.59 -8.36 -13.82
CA ARG A 335 8.39 -7.83 -15.19
C ARG A 335 8.88 -6.39 -15.32
N ASN A 336 8.62 -5.56 -14.31
CA ASN A 336 8.97 -4.15 -14.34
C ASN A 336 10.47 -3.86 -14.17
N ILE A 337 11.23 -4.74 -13.48
CA ILE A 337 12.69 -4.59 -13.35
C ILE A 337 13.48 -5.18 -14.52
N LEU A 338 12.83 -6.00 -15.37
CA LEU A 338 13.45 -6.66 -16.52
C LEU A 338 13.10 -5.99 -17.87
N VAL A 339 12.39 -4.87 -17.83
CA VAL A 339 12.05 -4.14 -19.08
C VAL A 339 13.32 -3.61 -19.71
N GLU A 340 13.57 -3.99 -20.97
CA GLU A 340 14.55 -3.29 -21.79
C GLU A 340 14.09 -1.83 -21.95
N PRO A 341 15.02 -0.84 -21.93
CA PRO A 341 14.66 0.55 -22.20
C PRO A 341 14.00 0.61 -23.58
N ASP A 342 12.83 1.26 -23.65
CA ASP A 342 12.22 1.59 -24.93
C ASP A 342 13.27 2.36 -25.73
N LEU A 343 13.79 1.77 -26.80
CA LEU A 343 14.68 2.43 -27.75
C LEU A 343 13.78 3.34 -28.61
N ASP A 344 13.59 4.59 -28.15
CA ASP A 344 12.99 5.66 -28.95
C ASP A 344 13.96 6.12 -30.07
#